data_7f05131d5213d073ec4aad7b116f67c0
#
_entry.id   7f05131d5213d073ec4aad7b116f67c0
#
_cell.length_a   1.000
_cell.length_b   1.000
_cell.length_c   1.000
_cell.angle_alpha   90.00
_cell.angle_beta   90.00
_cell.angle_gamma   90.00
#
_symmetry.space_group_name_H-M   'P 1'
#
loop_
_entity.id
_entity.type
_entity.pdbx_description
1 polymer ?
#
loop_
_entity_poly.entity_id
_entity_poly.type
_entity_poly.pdbx_seq_one_letter_code
_entity_poly.pdbx_strand_id
1 'polypeptide(L)'
;MDLTRYVNTFGNYLRQKYGEPIHKLSVNADFTCPNRDGTKGIGGCSFCNNNSFSPASTKAGSVTAQLHAARTRVEQVRKARRFIAYFQSYSNTYGEIERLKALYDEALAADEIIGLAIGTRPDCVPDPVLALLADYQQQGHEIWLELGLQSSFDTSLERINRGHTFADYEDAVQRAHHFGLNLCTHLIMGIPGETAKDTLTSYQRVLDLGVKAIKIHPLHIVKGTQLAREWKQGLVPDLTMDDYVNTVVEIIKTAPKELLFHRLTGSGAHQYLLAPDWVKHKWDILGAIYAGLVNH
;
A
#
# COMPACT_ATOMS: atom_id res chain seq x y z
N MET A 1 -2.60 18.56 16.50
CA MET A 1 -1.58 17.99 15.62
C MET A 1 -2.05 18.16 14.18
N ASP A 2 -1.37 18.97 13.38
CA ASP A 2 -1.68 19.20 11.96
C ASP A 2 -0.45 18.85 11.11
N LEU A 3 -0.38 17.59 10.71
CA LEU A 3 0.71 17.06 9.87
C LEU A 3 0.68 17.65 8.44
N THR A 4 -0.43 18.23 7.99
CA THR A 4 -0.56 18.73 6.60
C THR A 4 0.33 19.94 6.31
N ARG A 5 0.88 20.57 7.35
CA ARG A 5 1.87 21.64 7.23
C ARG A 5 3.25 21.14 6.78
N TYR A 6 3.55 19.89 7.05
CA TYR A 6 4.86 19.29 6.80
C TYR A 6 4.81 18.18 5.75
N VAL A 7 3.63 17.59 5.56
CA VAL A 7 3.45 16.40 4.75
C VAL A 7 2.35 16.62 3.73
N ASN A 8 2.67 16.44 2.46
CA ASN A 8 1.68 16.43 1.40
C ASN A 8 0.93 15.09 1.43
N THR A 9 -0.16 15.03 2.18
CA THR A 9 -0.92 13.79 2.36
C THR A 9 -1.88 13.57 1.19
N PHE A 10 -2.06 12.31 0.81
CA PHE A 10 -3.03 11.91 -0.22
C PHE A 10 -4.45 12.41 0.07
N GLY A 11 -4.86 12.38 1.33
CA GLY A 11 -6.18 12.92 1.73
C GLY A 11 -6.32 14.43 1.50
N ASN A 12 -5.24 15.20 1.71
CA ASN A 12 -5.22 16.64 1.43
C ASN A 12 -5.22 16.92 -0.08
N TYR A 13 -4.41 16.18 -0.85
CA TYR A 13 -4.42 16.24 -2.31
C TYR A 13 -5.83 16.01 -2.88
N LEU A 14 -6.51 14.96 -2.46
CA LEU A 14 -7.87 14.66 -2.92
C LEU A 14 -8.87 15.77 -2.51
N ARG A 15 -8.75 16.29 -1.29
CA ARG A 15 -9.60 17.40 -0.84
C ARG A 15 -9.39 18.66 -1.67
N GLN A 16 -8.16 19.00 -2.00
CA GLN A 16 -7.86 20.15 -2.87
C GLN A 16 -8.41 19.94 -4.29
N LYS A 17 -8.26 18.75 -4.84
CA LYS A 17 -8.69 18.42 -6.20
C LYS A 17 -10.21 18.36 -6.35
N TYR A 18 -10.92 17.83 -5.36
CA TYR A 18 -12.35 17.52 -5.44
C TYR A 18 -13.24 18.42 -4.56
N GLY A 19 -12.65 19.30 -3.73
CA GLY A 19 -13.37 20.21 -2.84
C GLY A 19 -13.97 19.54 -1.60
N GLU A 20 -13.84 18.23 -1.44
CA GLU A 20 -14.39 17.46 -0.31
C GLU A 20 -13.48 16.30 0.09
N PRO A 21 -13.66 15.73 1.30
CA PRO A 21 -12.93 14.54 1.73
C PRO A 21 -13.32 13.33 0.89
N ILE A 22 -12.32 12.65 0.31
CA ILE A 22 -12.48 11.37 -0.39
C ILE A 22 -11.87 10.26 0.45
N HIS A 23 -12.57 9.14 0.60
CA HIS A 23 -12.09 7.98 1.36
C HIS A 23 -11.97 6.75 0.47
N LYS A 24 -10.99 5.87 0.82
CA LYS A 24 -10.86 4.56 0.18
C LYS A 24 -11.82 3.57 0.84
N LEU A 25 -12.57 2.83 0.02
CA LEU A 25 -13.37 1.69 0.43
C LEU A 25 -12.67 0.42 -0.04
N SER A 26 -12.20 -0.40 0.91
CA SER A 26 -11.49 -1.63 0.57
C SER A 26 -12.47 -2.70 0.10
N VAL A 27 -12.13 -3.34 -1.02
CA VAL A 27 -12.82 -4.48 -1.62
C VAL A 27 -11.89 -5.67 -1.77
N ASN A 28 -12.45 -6.87 -1.76
CA ASN A 28 -11.77 -8.12 -2.06
C ASN A 28 -12.50 -8.82 -3.21
N ALA A 29 -11.78 -9.04 -4.31
CA ALA A 29 -12.33 -9.65 -5.52
C ALA A 29 -11.75 -11.05 -5.78
N ASP A 30 -11.41 -11.78 -4.72
CA ASP A 30 -10.90 -13.15 -4.74
C ASP A 30 -9.72 -13.36 -5.71
N PHE A 31 -8.83 -12.38 -5.74
CA PHE A 31 -7.55 -12.52 -6.42
C PHE A 31 -6.63 -13.49 -5.68
N THR A 32 -5.66 -14.04 -6.40
CA THR A 32 -4.55 -14.78 -5.84
C THR A 32 -3.24 -14.00 -6.00
N CYS A 33 -2.13 -14.66 -5.78
CA CYS A 33 -0.80 -14.11 -5.93
C CYS A 33 0.12 -15.18 -6.52
N PRO A 34 0.91 -14.89 -7.58
CA PRO A 34 1.80 -15.87 -8.20
C PRO A 34 2.84 -16.46 -7.24
N ASN A 35 3.10 -15.77 -6.13
CA ASN A 35 3.95 -16.26 -5.05
C ASN A 35 3.22 -17.20 -4.06
N ARG A 36 1.95 -17.55 -4.34
CA ARG A 36 1.12 -18.45 -3.51
C ARG A 36 0.53 -19.60 -4.27
N ASP A 37 0.17 -19.40 -5.55
CA ASP A 37 -0.54 -20.39 -6.35
C ASP A 37 0.38 -21.38 -7.08
N GLY A 38 1.69 -21.25 -6.89
CA GLY A 38 2.70 -22.13 -7.50
C GLY A 38 3.30 -21.60 -8.80
N THR A 39 2.78 -20.50 -9.35
CA THR A 39 3.31 -19.93 -10.61
C THR A 39 4.75 -19.43 -10.45
N LYS A 40 5.05 -18.72 -9.36
CA LYS A 40 6.40 -18.24 -9.01
C LYS A 40 6.89 -18.81 -7.67
N GLY A 41 5.96 -19.14 -6.76
CA GLY A 41 6.31 -19.66 -5.44
C GLY A 41 5.08 -20.18 -4.70
N ILE A 42 5.34 -20.87 -3.58
CA ILE A 42 4.32 -21.44 -2.70
C ILE A 42 4.39 -20.74 -1.34
N GLY A 43 3.24 -20.51 -0.71
CA GLY A 43 3.14 -19.95 0.65
C GLY A 43 3.14 -18.43 0.73
N GLY A 44 3.64 -17.73 -0.27
CA GLY A 44 3.69 -16.26 -0.32
C GLY A 44 4.90 -15.67 0.39
N CYS A 45 4.90 -14.34 0.56
CA CYS A 45 5.95 -13.64 1.29
C CYS A 45 5.98 -14.07 2.76
N SER A 46 7.18 -14.10 3.35
CA SER A 46 7.41 -14.60 4.73
C SER A 46 6.64 -13.82 5.81
N PHE A 47 6.21 -12.60 5.52
CA PHE A 47 5.44 -11.72 6.41
C PHE A 47 3.94 -11.71 6.11
N CYS A 48 3.48 -12.32 5.01
CA CYS A 48 2.14 -12.07 4.48
C CYS A 48 1.08 -13.01 5.07
N ASN A 49 0.11 -12.41 5.78
CA ASN A 49 -1.15 -13.05 6.15
C ASN A 49 -2.29 -12.08 5.83
N ASN A 50 -3.03 -12.35 4.75
CA ASN A 50 -4.12 -11.45 4.30
C ASN A 50 -5.23 -11.26 5.32
N ASN A 51 -5.48 -12.22 6.20
CA ASN A 51 -6.46 -12.07 7.27
C ASN A 51 -6.12 -10.94 8.25
N SER A 52 -4.85 -10.50 8.29
CA SER A 52 -4.40 -9.43 9.18
C SER A 52 -4.82 -8.03 8.70
N PHE A 53 -5.13 -7.84 7.42
CA PHE A 53 -5.51 -6.53 6.85
C PHE A 53 -6.75 -6.57 5.97
N SER A 54 -7.27 -7.76 5.64
CA SER A 54 -8.52 -7.95 4.91
C SER A 54 -9.56 -8.61 5.82
N PRO A 55 -10.54 -7.86 6.34
CA PRO A 55 -11.57 -8.43 7.22
C PRO A 55 -12.32 -9.57 6.54
N ALA A 56 -12.67 -10.63 7.29
CA ALA A 56 -13.43 -11.78 6.77
C ALA A 56 -14.78 -11.36 6.16
N SER A 57 -15.37 -10.26 6.62
CA SER A 57 -16.61 -9.68 6.09
C SER A 57 -16.49 -9.15 4.66
N THR A 58 -15.29 -8.93 4.15
CA THR A 58 -15.08 -8.50 2.75
C THR A 58 -15.00 -9.68 1.77
N LYS A 59 -15.15 -10.92 2.23
CA LYS A 59 -15.16 -12.13 1.39
C LYS A 59 -16.52 -12.50 0.80
N ALA A 60 -17.59 -11.83 1.21
CA ALA A 60 -18.94 -12.21 0.82
C ALA A 60 -19.55 -11.18 -0.13
N GLY A 61 -19.89 -11.62 -1.34
CA GLY A 61 -20.68 -10.86 -2.29
C GLY A 61 -19.89 -10.15 -3.39
N SER A 62 -20.63 -9.54 -4.32
CA SER A 62 -20.10 -8.74 -5.41
C SER A 62 -19.29 -7.53 -4.91
N VAL A 63 -18.50 -6.93 -5.79
CA VAL A 63 -17.78 -5.67 -5.51
C VAL A 63 -18.77 -4.59 -5.08
N THR A 64 -19.90 -4.47 -5.77
CA THR A 64 -20.99 -3.55 -5.43
C THR A 64 -21.51 -3.74 -3.99
N ALA A 65 -21.77 -4.98 -3.58
CA ALA A 65 -22.28 -5.26 -2.23
C ALA A 65 -21.25 -4.88 -1.15
N GLN A 66 -19.96 -5.14 -1.40
CA GLN A 66 -18.86 -4.77 -0.51
C GLN A 66 -18.71 -3.25 -0.39
N LEU A 67 -18.77 -2.54 -1.52
CA LEU A 67 -18.70 -1.06 -1.55
C LEU A 67 -19.85 -0.45 -0.77
N HIS A 68 -21.08 -0.93 -0.99
CA HIS A 68 -22.25 -0.46 -0.27
C HIS A 68 -22.11 -0.67 1.26
N ALA A 69 -21.68 -1.86 1.69
CA ALA A 69 -21.48 -2.14 3.11
C ALA A 69 -20.34 -1.33 3.74
N ALA A 70 -19.25 -1.06 3.00
CA ALA A 70 -18.14 -0.24 3.45
C ALA A 70 -18.53 1.24 3.52
N ARG A 71 -19.26 1.74 2.50
CA ARG A 71 -19.79 3.10 2.43
C ARG A 71 -20.65 3.44 3.65
N THR A 72 -21.64 2.63 3.97
CA THR A 72 -22.55 2.86 5.12
C THR A 72 -21.77 3.09 6.42
N ARG A 73 -20.69 2.33 6.64
CA ARG A 73 -19.82 2.50 7.81
C ARG A 73 -19.03 3.81 7.80
N VAL A 74 -18.53 4.20 6.63
CA VAL A 74 -17.71 5.42 6.50
C VAL A 74 -18.57 6.69 6.57
N GLU A 75 -19.74 6.70 5.96
CA GLU A 75 -20.68 7.83 6.00
C GLU A 75 -21.12 8.18 7.43
N GLN A 76 -21.41 7.16 8.25
CA GLN A 76 -21.80 7.35 9.65
C GLN A 76 -20.69 8.03 10.48
N VAL A 77 -19.41 7.79 10.14
CA VAL A 77 -18.26 8.26 10.94
C VAL A 77 -17.61 9.51 10.33
N ARG A 78 -17.59 9.66 9.00
CA ARG A 78 -16.73 10.60 8.28
C ARG A 78 -17.46 11.63 7.43
N LYS A 79 -18.77 11.55 7.26
CA LYS A 79 -19.58 12.45 6.40
C LYS A 79 -19.05 12.55 4.96
N ALA A 80 -18.38 11.52 4.47
CA ALA A 80 -17.86 11.47 3.09
C ALA A 80 -18.96 11.05 2.13
N ARG A 81 -18.98 11.64 0.93
CA ARG A 81 -19.98 11.35 -0.11
C ARG A 81 -19.39 10.67 -1.34
N ARG A 82 -18.10 10.85 -1.59
CA ARG A 82 -17.40 10.25 -2.72
C ARG A 82 -16.21 9.41 -2.25
N PHE A 83 -15.90 8.37 -3.00
CA PHE A 83 -14.97 7.33 -2.59
C PHE A 83 -14.09 6.87 -3.73
N ILE A 84 -12.99 6.20 -3.37
CA ILE A 84 -12.14 5.43 -4.28
C ILE A 84 -12.28 3.95 -3.88
N ALA A 85 -12.62 3.09 -4.83
CA ALA A 85 -12.61 1.64 -4.60
C ALA A 85 -11.17 1.15 -4.51
N TYR A 86 -10.83 0.47 -3.40
CA TYR A 86 -9.47 0.04 -3.10
C TYR A 86 -9.35 -1.48 -3.12
N PHE A 87 -8.78 -2.00 -4.20
CA PHE A 87 -8.41 -3.39 -4.35
C PHE A 87 -7.08 -3.61 -3.65
N GLN A 88 -7.11 -4.18 -2.44
CA GLN A 88 -5.95 -4.23 -1.56
C GLN A 88 -5.35 -5.63 -1.40
N SER A 89 -6.19 -6.67 -1.41
CA SER A 89 -5.79 -8.03 -1.05
C SER A 89 -5.13 -8.75 -2.21
N TYR A 90 -3.97 -9.38 -1.98
CA TYR A 90 -3.22 -10.14 -2.99
C TYR A 90 -2.66 -9.27 -4.13
N SER A 91 -2.69 -9.78 -5.37
CA SER A 91 -2.20 -9.09 -6.58
C SER A 91 -3.40 -8.79 -7.47
N ASN A 92 -3.93 -7.58 -7.38
CA ASN A 92 -5.23 -7.24 -7.96
C ASN A 92 -5.19 -6.94 -9.47
N THR A 93 -4.06 -7.18 -10.11
CA THR A 93 -3.87 -7.15 -11.57
C THR A 93 -3.48 -8.52 -12.12
N TYR A 94 -3.45 -9.54 -11.26
CA TYR A 94 -3.08 -10.90 -11.64
C TYR A 94 -4.32 -11.72 -11.99
N GLY A 95 -4.65 -11.76 -13.28
CA GLY A 95 -5.82 -12.44 -13.83
C GLY A 95 -6.05 -12.08 -15.29
N GLU A 96 -7.02 -12.75 -15.91
CA GLU A 96 -7.44 -12.48 -17.29
C GLU A 96 -8.00 -11.06 -17.40
N ILE A 97 -7.68 -10.36 -18.49
CA ILE A 97 -7.99 -8.94 -18.66
C ILE A 97 -9.51 -8.67 -18.66
N GLU A 98 -10.31 -9.56 -19.21
CA GLU A 98 -11.76 -9.48 -19.25
C GLU A 98 -12.35 -9.53 -17.82
N ARG A 99 -11.79 -10.41 -16.97
CA ARG A 99 -12.18 -10.49 -15.56
C ARG A 99 -11.79 -9.23 -14.80
N LEU A 100 -10.58 -8.72 -15.03
CA LEU A 100 -10.11 -7.48 -14.38
C LEU A 100 -11.04 -6.33 -14.76
N LYS A 101 -11.31 -6.18 -16.07
CA LYS A 101 -12.20 -5.17 -16.59
C LYS A 101 -13.60 -5.26 -15.96
N ALA A 102 -14.20 -6.44 -15.91
CA ALA A 102 -15.53 -6.62 -15.33
C ALA A 102 -15.59 -6.21 -13.84
N LEU A 103 -14.56 -6.53 -13.05
CA LEU A 103 -14.48 -6.16 -11.62
C LEU A 103 -14.27 -4.64 -11.43
N TYR A 104 -13.47 -4.01 -12.28
CA TYR A 104 -13.22 -2.57 -12.22
C TYR A 104 -14.43 -1.79 -12.71
N ASP A 105 -15.08 -2.22 -13.80
CA ASP A 105 -16.34 -1.64 -14.29
C ASP A 105 -17.43 -1.73 -13.22
N GLU A 106 -17.56 -2.89 -12.55
CA GLU A 106 -18.52 -3.06 -11.44
C GLU A 106 -18.27 -2.06 -10.32
N ALA A 107 -16.99 -1.82 -9.97
CA ALA A 107 -16.64 -0.84 -8.94
C ALA A 107 -16.94 0.60 -9.37
N LEU A 108 -16.68 0.94 -10.64
CA LEU A 108 -16.88 2.29 -11.19
C LEU A 108 -18.34 2.59 -11.56
N ALA A 109 -19.20 1.57 -11.63
CA ALA A 109 -20.62 1.75 -11.94
C ALA A 109 -21.41 2.47 -10.83
N ALA A 110 -20.88 2.59 -9.63
CA ALA A 110 -21.51 3.34 -8.55
C ALA A 110 -21.12 4.84 -8.63
N ASP A 111 -22.10 5.73 -8.72
CA ASP A 111 -21.90 7.18 -8.94
C ASP A 111 -20.98 7.85 -7.90
N GLU A 112 -20.97 7.36 -6.67
CA GLU A 112 -20.09 7.86 -5.61
C GLU A 112 -18.65 7.39 -5.70
N ILE A 113 -18.32 6.43 -6.58
CA ILE A 113 -16.96 5.94 -6.79
C ILE A 113 -16.28 6.76 -7.89
N ILE A 114 -15.36 7.62 -7.50
CA ILE A 114 -14.65 8.51 -8.43
C ILE A 114 -13.44 7.87 -9.09
N GLY A 115 -13.05 6.66 -8.64
CA GLY A 115 -11.87 6.01 -9.19
C GLY A 115 -11.44 4.76 -8.42
N LEU A 116 -10.27 4.26 -8.79
CA LEU A 116 -9.69 3.01 -8.30
C LEU A 116 -8.31 3.23 -7.70
N ALA A 117 -8.03 2.55 -6.59
CA ALA A 117 -6.68 2.32 -6.11
C ALA A 117 -6.42 0.80 -6.15
N ILE A 118 -5.37 0.38 -6.84
CA ILE A 118 -5.13 -1.03 -7.16
C ILE A 118 -3.77 -1.44 -6.63
N GLY A 119 -3.78 -2.18 -5.52
CA GLY A 119 -2.57 -2.74 -4.92
C GLY A 119 -2.16 -4.02 -5.62
N THR A 120 -0.91 -4.08 -6.08
CA THR A 120 -0.39 -5.24 -6.80
C THR A 120 1.12 -5.41 -6.63
N ARG A 121 1.65 -6.42 -7.28
CA ARG A 121 3.09 -6.70 -7.39
C ARG A 121 3.64 -6.04 -8.66
N PRO A 122 4.91 -5.61 -8.69
CA PRO A 122 5.53 -5.05 -9.88
C PRO A 122 5.51 -6.02 -11.08
N ASP A 123 5.75 -7.30 -10.83
CA ASP A 123 5.79 -8.38 -11.84
C ASP A 123 4.40 -8.88 -12.30
N CYS A 124 3.31 -8.19 -11.89
CA CYS A 124 1.93 -8.52 -12.25
C CYS A 124 1.24 -7.38 -13.02
N VAL A 125 1.97 -6.54 -13.71
CA VAL A 125 1.40 -5.40 -14.47
C VAL A 125 1.79 -5.47 -15.96
N PRO A 126 1.24 -6.44 -16.72
CA PRO A 126 1.48 -6.51 -18.17
C PRO A 126 0.83 -5.31 -18.88
N ASP A 127 1.32 -4.98 -20.08
CA ASP A 127 0.87 -3.81 -20.84
C ASP A 127 -0.64 -3.74 -21.08
N PRO A 128 -1.38 -4.84 -21.34
CA PRO A 128 -2.83 -4.77 -21.46
C PRO A 128 -3.53 -4.25 -20.19
N VAL A 129 -2.98 -4.57 -18.99
CA VAL A 129 -3.51 -4.06 -17.74
C VAL A 129 -3.19 -2.57 -17.56
N LEU A 130 -1.97 -2.15 -17.90
CA LEU A 130 -1.58 -0.74 -17.86
C LEU A 130 -2.44 0.10 -18.81
N ALA A 131 -2.69 -0.41 -20.03
CA ALA A 131 -3.59 0.22 -20.99
C ALA A 131 -5.02 0.35 -20.45
N LEU A 132 -5.58 -0.71 -19.87
CA LEU A 132 -6.91 -0.68 -19.26
C LEU A 132 -7.02 0.40 -18.15
N LEU A 133 -6.01 0.50 -17.29
CA LEU A 133 -6.00 1.51 -16.23
C LEU A 133 -5.85 2.93 -16.79
N ALA A 134 -5.05 3.11 -17.83
CA ALA A 134 -4.89 4.38 -18.52
C ALA A 134 -6.20 4.82 -19.22
N ASP A 135 -6.95 3.90 -19.80
CA ASP A 135 -8.26 4.18 -20.39
C ASP A 135 -9.24 4.72 -19.33
N TYR A 136 -9.31 4.12 -18.16
CA TYR A 136 -10.14 4.66 -17.06
C TYR A 136 -9.67 6.06 -16.62
N GLN A 137 -8.36 6.28 -16.56
CA GLN A 137 -7.81 7.59 -16.20
C GLN A 137 -8.17 8.64 -17.26
N GLN A 138 -8.13 8.30 -18.55
CA GLN A 138 -8.53 9.18 -19.66
C GLN A 138 -10.04 9.48 -19.65
N GLN A 139 -10.86 8.55 -19.17
CA GLN A 139 -12.30 8.77 -18.93
C GLN A 139 -12.59 9.69 -17.74
N GLY A 140 -11.56 10.16 -17.03
CA GLY A 140 -11.66 11.11 -15.92
C GLY A 140 -11.73 10.48 -14.53
N HIS A 141 -11.54 9.17 -14.41
CA HIS A 141 -11.47 8.50 -13.12
C HIS A 141 -10.14 8.74 -12.41
N GLU A 142 -10.16 8.79 -11.08
CA GLU A 142 -8.97 8.88 -10.23
C GLU A 142 -8.31 7.50 -10.11
N ILE A 143 -7.29 7.22 -10.91
CA ILE A 143 -6.63 5.91 -10.94
C ILE A 143 -5.27 5.97 -10.25
N TRP A 144 -5.04 5.05 -9.32
CA TRP A 144 -3.78 4.87 -8.61
C TRP A 144 -3.32 3.42 -8.68
N LEU A 145 -2.21 3.17 -9.37
CA LEU A 145 -1.53 1.90 -9.36
C LEU A 145 -0.55 1.87 -8.17
N GLU A 146 -0.79 0.97 -7.22
CA GLU A 146 -0.01 0.87 -5.99
C GLU A 146 0.91 -0.35 -6.03
N LEU A 147 2.19 -0.12 -6.29
CA LEU A 147 3.20 -1.17 -6.45
C LEU A 147 3.83 -1.55 -5.11
N GLY A 148 3.69 -2.81 -4.73
CA GLY A 148 4.34 -3.35 -3.53
C GLY A 148 5.79 -3.70 -3.78
N LEU A 149 6.71 -2.74 -3.78
CA LEU A 149 8.15 -2.97 -3.85
C LEU A 149 8.67 -3.64 -2.56
N GLN A 150 8.46 -2.99 -1.45
CA GLN A 150 8.87 -3.30 -0.06
C GLN A 150 10.31 -2.86 0.25
N SER A 151 11.29 -3.27 -0.55
CA SER A 151 12.70 -2.89 -0.48
C SER A 151 13.30 -2.78 -1.89
N SER A 152 14.35 -2.00 -2.07
CA SER A 152 15.12 -1.94 -3.32
C SER A 152 16.35 -2.85 -3.33
N PHE A 153 16.51 -3.68 -2.31
CA PHE A 153 17.61 -4.64 -2.22
C PHE A 153 17.12 -6.05 -2.52
N ASP A 154 17.65 -6.68 -3.55
CA ASP A 154 17.25 -8.03 -3.96
C ASP A 154 17.50 -9.06 -2.87
N THR A 155 18.59 -8.93 -2.10
CA THR A 155 18.86 -9.78 -0.93
C THR A 155 17.75 -9.69 0.13
N SER A 156 17.19 -8.49 0.34
CA SER A 156 16.05 -8.30 1.24
C SER A 156 14.76 -8.86 0.67
N LEU A 157 14.53 -8.68 -0.65
CA LEU A 157 13.39 -9.26 -1.35
C LEU A 157 13.42 -10.80 -1.30
N GLU A 158 14.58 -11.41 -1.50
CA GLU A 158 14.78 -12.85 -1.33
C GLU A 158 14.54 -13.29 0.12
N ARG A 159 15.10 -12.54 1.10
CA ARG A 159 14.93 -12.83 2.54
C ARG A 159 13.45 -12.88 2.97
N ILE A 160 12.62 -12.04 2.40
CA ILE A 160 11.19 -12.03 2.69
C ILE A 160 10.36 -12.86 1.70
N ASN A 161 11.00 -13.67 0.86
CA ASN A 161 10.35 -14.47 -0.18
C ASN A 161 9.41 -13.65 -1.06
N ARG A 162 9.89 -12.51 -1.57
CA ARG A 162 9.04 -11.59 -2.34
C ARG A 162 8.76 -12.10 -3.76
N GLY A 163 9.70 -12.82 -4.38
CA GLY A 163 9.57 -13.46 -5.69
C GLY A 163 9.53 -12.52 -6.88
N HIS A 164 10.02 -11.29 -6.73
CA HIS A 164 10.39 -10.35 -7.77
C HIS A 164 11.66 -9.61 -7.34
N THR A 165 12.35 -9.00 -8.29
CA THR A 165 13.56 -8.21 -8.11
C THR A 165 13.26 -6.71 -8.12
N PHE A 166 14.30 -5.91 -7.81
CA PHE A 166 14.22 -4.45 -8.01
C PHE A 166 14.14 -4.10 -9.51
N ALA A 167 14.80 -4.86 -10.38
CA ALA A 167 14.71 -4.67 -11.83
C ALA A 167 13.27 -4.88 -12.37
N ASP A 168 12.52 -5.86 -11.85
CA ASP A 168 11.09 -6.03 -12.18
C ASP A 168 10.27 -4.80 -11.80
N TYR A 169 10.64 -4.13 -10.69
CA TYR A 169 9.98 -2.92 -10.26
C TYR A 169 10.34 -1.73 -11.15
N GLU A 170 11.62 -1.56 -11.53
CA GLU A 170 12.06 -0.49 -12.44
C GLU A 170 11.34 -0.58 -13.78
N ASP A 171 11.26 -1.79 -14.38
CA ASP A 171 10.52 -2.04 -15.61
C ASP A 171 9.04 -1.67 -15.47
N ALA A 172 8.38 -2.13 -14.39
CA ALA A 172 6.98 -1.81 -14.13
C ALA A 172 6.71 -0.31 -14.00
N VAL A 173 7.60 0.44 -13.32
CA VAL A 173 7.50 1.90 -13.18
C VAL A 173 7.66 2.59 -14.52
N GLN A 174 8.68 2.23 -15.31
CA GLN A 174 8.93 2.82 -16.62
C GLN A 174 7.74 2.62 -17.57
N ARG A 175 7.21 1.38 -17.64
CA ARG A 175 6.03 1.08 -18.46
C ARG A 175 4.78 1.84 -17.97
N ALA A 176 4.52 1.87 -16.67
CA ALA A 176 3.39 2.60 -16.12
C ALA A 176 3.50 4.12 -16.37
N HIS A 177 4.70 4.70 -16.33
CA HIS A 177 4.94 6.09 -16.72
C HIS A 177 4.68 6.32 -18.21
N HIS A 178 5.05 5.38 -19.08
CA HIS A 178 4.75 5.45 -20.51
C HIS A 178 3.23 5.52 -20.77
N PHE A 179 2.43 4.81 -19.96
CA PHE A 179 0.96 4.89 -19.99
C PHE A 179 0.39 6.10 -19.24
N GLY A 180 1.21 6.96 -18.64
CA GLY A 180 0.78 8.16 -17.92
C GLY A 180 0.07 7.91 -16.59
N LEU A 181 0.25 6.74 -15.98
CA LEU A 181 -0.44 6.34 -14.76
C LEU A 181 0.11 7.00 -13.50
N ASN A 182 -0.78 7.30 -12.53
CA ASN A 182 -0.37 7.68 -11.19
C ASN A 182 0.13 6.45 -10.42
N LEU A 183 1.36 6.54 -9.93
CA LEU A 183 2.02 5.46 -9.17
C LEU A 183 2.16 5.80 -7.71
N CYS A 184 1.93 4.79 -6.85
CA CYS A 184 2.28 4.83 -5.45
C CYS A 184 3.11 3.58 -5.07
N THR A 185 4.29 3.79 -4.50
CA THR A 185 5.16 2.68 -4.07
C THR A 185 4.97 2.37 -2.60
N HIS A 186 4.88 1.09 -2.27
CA HIS A 186 4.86 0.63 -0.89
C HIS A 186 6.29 0.21 -0.47
N LEU A 187 6.76 0.77 0.65
CA LEU A 187 8.00 0.41 1.32
C LEU A 187 7.70 -0.14 2.72
N ILE A 188 8.44 -1.18 3.11
CA ILE A 188 8.38 -1.75 4.44
C ILE A 188 9.69 -1.48 5.16
N MET A 189 9.63 -0.84 6.32
CA MET A 189 10.76 -0.63 7.21
C MET A 189 10.85 -1.73 8.26
N GLY A 190 12.06 -2.19 8.56
CA GLY A 190 12.34 -3.25 9.55
C GLY A 190 12.40 -4.65 8.94
N ILE A 191 12.63 -4.78 7.64
CA ILE A 191 12.92 -6.08 7.00
C ILE A 191 14.19 -6.67 7.64
N PRO A 192 14.19 -7.96 8.03
CA PRO A 192 15.33 -8.55 8.68
C PRO A 192 16.62 -8.43 7.85
N GLY A 193 17.65 -7.85 8.45
CA GLY A 193 18.92 -7.54 7.81
C GLY A 193 19.06 -6.12 7.27
N GLU A 194 17.96 -5.35 7.21
CA GLU A 194 17.99 -3.94 6.83
C GLU A 194 18.13 -3.00 8.04
N THR A 195 18.75 -1.88 7.77
CA THR A 195 18.88 -0.72 8.67
C THR A 195 18.01 0.45 8.21
N ALA A 196 17.93 1.51 9.01
CA ALA A 196 17.31 2.78 8.60
C ALA A 196 17.93 3.33 7.29
N LYS A 197 19.25 3.20 7.13
CA LYS A 197 19.96 3.64 5.92
C LYS A 197 19.49 2.91 4.67
N ASP A 198 19.19 1.61 4.77
CA ASP A 198 18.71 0.81 3.64
C ASP A 198 17.29 1.25 3.25
N THR A 199 16.44 1.58 4.23
CA THR A 199 15.12 2.18 3.97
C THR A 199 15.24 3.52 3.25
N LEU A 200 16.16 4.41 3.69
CA LEU A 200 16.43 5.70 3.04
C LEU A 200 16.97 5.50 1.62
N THR A 201 17.82 4.52 1.40
CA THR A 201 18.33 4.17 0.07
C THR A 201 17.20 3.68 -0.84
N SER A 202 16.32 2.82 -0.33
CA SER A 202 15.14 2.34 -1.07
C SER A 202 14.21 3.49 -1.43
N TYR A 203 13.98 4.40 -0.50
CA TYR A 203 13.20 5.62 -0.73
C TYR A 203 13.82 6.48 -1.82
N GLN A 204 15.14 6.75 -1.77
CA GLN A 204 15.83 7.55 -2.79
C GLN A 204 15.73 6.91 -4.18
N ARG A 205 15.98 5.60 -4.29
CA ARG A 205 15.84 4.88 -5.56
C ARG A 205 14.44 4.97 -6.17
N VAL A 206 13.40 4.96 -5.33
CA VAL A 206 12.01 5.17 -5.78
C VAL A 206 11.80 6.57 -6.33
N LEU A 207 12.37 7.60 -5.70
CA LEU A 207 12.31 8.98 -6.20
C LEU A 207 13.08 9.16 -7.52
N ASP A 208 14.24 8.54 -7.64
CA ASP A 208 15.09 8.62 -8.85
C ASP A 208 14.36 8.06 -10.09
N LEU A 209 13.41 7.15 -9.89
CA LEU A 209 12.52 6.64 -10.94
C LEU A 209 11.32 7.56 -11.23
N GLY A 210 11.21 8.72 -10.59
CA GLY A 210 10.16 9.71 -10.83
C GLY A 210 8.80 9.35 -10.19
N VAL A 211 8.75 8.41 -9.25
CA VAL A 211 7.52 8.07 -8.53
C VAL A 211 7.12 9.22 -7.60
N LYS A 212 5.86 9.63 -7.68
CA LYS A 212 5.33 10.82 -6.98
C LYS A 212 4.47 10.50 -5.75
N ALA A 213 4.31 9.23 -5.41
CA ALA A 213 3.57 8.87 -4.20
C ALA A 213 4.16 7.62 -3.52
N ILE A 214 4.16 7.63 -2.19
CA ILE A 214 4.67 6.52 -1.38
C ILE A 214 3.73 6.16 -0.23
N LYS A 215 3.83 4.90 0.19
CA LYS A 215 3.33 4.40 1.47
C LYS A 215 4.48 3.79 2.26
N ILE A 216 4.63 4.21 3.50
CA ILE A 216 5.62 3.64 4.41
C ILE A 216 4.89 2.81 5.47
N HIS A 217 5.36 1.60 5.68
CA HIS A 217 4.83 0.68 6.67
C HIS A 217 5.94 0.15 7.58
N PRO A 218 5.74 0.06 8.89
CA PRO A 218 6.58 -0.80 9.71
C PRO A 218 6.30 -2.27 9.38
N LEU A 219 7.30 -3.11 9.43
CA LEU A 219 7.12 -4.55 9.31
C LEU A 219 6.22 -5.06 10.45
N HIS A 220 5.16 -5.76 10.08
CA HIS A 220 4.27 -6.42 11.05
C HIS A 220 4.63 -7.90 11.15
N ILE A 221 4.93 -8.34 12.34
CA ILE A 221 5.05 -9.77 12.67
C ILE A 221 3.63 -10.26 12.99
N VAL A 222 3.05 -11.06 12.09
CA VAL A 222 1.66 -11.50 12.22
C VAL A 222 1.56 -13.01 12.34
N LYS A 223 0.57 -13.48 13.10
CA LYS A 223 0.30 -14.91 13.32
C LYS A 223 0.19 -15.67 11.99
N GLY A 224 0.68 -16.91 11.99
CA GLY A 224 0.58 -17.82 10.85
C GLY A 224 1.58 -17.58 9.73
N THR A 225 2.54 -16.66 9.90
CA THR A 225 3.60 -16.38 8.92
C THR A 225 4.90 -17.11 9.27
N GLN A 226 5.79 -17.25 8.27
CA GLN A 226 7.15 -17.75 8.50
C GLN A 226 7.90 -16.81 9.44
N LEU A 227 7.80 -15.51 9.19
CA LEU A 227 8.47 -14.48 9.98
C LEU A 227 8.06 -14.51 11.46
N ALA A 228 6.79 -14.85 11.75
CA ALA A 228 6.33 -15.04 13.14
C ALA A 228 6.96 -16.25 13.84
N ARG A 229 7.30 -17.31 13.10
CA ARG A 229 8.03 -18.46 13.65
C ARG A 229 9.47 -18.09 13.98
N GLU A 230 10.15 -17.41 13.07
CA GLU A 230 11.52 -16.92 13.24
C GLU A 230 11.63 -15.92 14.38
N TRP A 231 10.68 -14.99 14.48
CA TRP A 231 10.61 -14.02 15.57
C TRP A 231 10.48 -14.70 16.94
N LYS A 232 9.63 -15.72 17.07
CA LYS A 232 9.50 -16.49 18.31
C LYS A 232 10.78 -17.25 18.70
N GLN A 233 11.66 -17.51 17.74
CA GLN A 233 12.96 -18.13 17.98
C GLN A 233 14.06 -17.08 18.27
N GLY A 234 13.72 -15.77 18.30
CA GLY A 234 14.69 -14.70 18.52
C GLY A 234 15.56 -14.38 17.30
N LEU A 235 15.21 -14.88 16.11
CA LEU A 235 16.01 -14.69 14.89
C LEU A 235 15.66 -13.37 14.15
N VAL A 236 14.57 -12.73 14.53
CA VAL A 236 14.11 -11.46 13.94
C VAL A 236 13.91 -10.45 15.07
N PRO A 237 14.70 -9.38 15.12
CA PRO A 237 14.53 -8.33 16.12
C PRO A 237 13.26 -7.51 15.88
N ASP A 238 12.71 -6.94 16.94
CA ASP A 238 11.65 -5.96 16.83
C ASP A 238 12.20 -4.63 16.33
N LEU A 239 11.47 -4.03 15.39
CA LEU A 239 11.69 -2.63 15.02
C LEU A 239 11.24 -1.74 16.19
N THR A 240 12.11 -0.84 16.66
CA THR A 240 11.72 0.12 17.67
C THR A 240 10.85 1.24 17.09
N MET A 241 10.01 1.84 17.92
CA MET A 241 9.19 2.99 17.51
C MET A 241 10.08 4.20 17.17
N ASP A 242 11.15 4.41 17.93
CA ASP A 242 12.06 5.55 17.75
C ASP A 242 12.81 5.43 16.40
N ASP A 243 13.33 4.26 16.06
CA ASP A 243 13.99 4.04 14.76
C ASP A 243 13.01 4.29 13.61
N TYR A 244 11.79 3.79 13.74
CA TYR A 244 10.75 4.02 12.74
C TYR A 244 10.42 5.51 12.59
N VAL A 245 10.14 6.20 13.69
CA VAL A 245 9.76 7.61 13.71
C VAL A 245 10.89 8.48 13.15
N ASN A 246 12.14 8.28 13.62
CA ASN A 246 13.29 9.04 13.17
C ASN A 246 13.51 8.91 11.66
N THR A 247 13.40 7.69 11.13
CA THR A 247 13.55 7.46 9.68
C THR A 247 12.40 8.09 8.88
N VAL A 248 11.16 7.98 9.34
CA VAL A 248 10.01 8.62 8.67
C VAL A 248 10.14 10.15 8.70
N VAL A 249 10.61 10.74 9.81
CA VAL A 249 10.89 12.18 9.91
C VAL A 249 11.96 12.60 8.90
N GLU A 250 13.03 11.84 8.76
CA GLU A 250 14.09 12.10 7.78
C GLU A 250 13.56 12.03 6.35
N ILE A 251 12.77 11.00 6.02
CA ILE A 251 12.10 10.88 4.71
C ILE A 251 11.23 12.12 4.44
N ILE A 252 10.44 12.58 5.41
CA ILE A 252 9.56 13.73 5.23
C ILE A 252 10.38 15.01 5.01
N LYS A 253 11.48 15.22 5.75
CA LYS A 253 12.34 16.39 5.63
C LYS A 253 13.07 16.48 4.30
N THR A 254 13.43 15.35 3.74
CA THR A 254 14.14 15.25 2.45
C THR A 254 13.21 15.11 1.24
N ALA A 255 11.90 14.97 1.49
CA ALA A 255 10.92 14.74 0.45
C ALA A 255 10.73 15.97 -0.45
N PRO A 256 10.68 15.78 -1.78
CA PRO A 256 10.18 16.81 -2.69
C PRO A 256 8.78 17.27 -2.28
N LYS A 257 8.47 18.56 -2.44
CA LYS A 257 7.18 19.14 -2.03
C LYS A 257 5.98 18.47 -2.71
N GLU A 258 6.20 17.95 -3.91
CA GLU A 258 5.18 17.28 -4.73
C GLU A 258 4.92 15.84 -4.32
N LEU A 259 5.82 15.23 -3.52
CA LEU A 259 5.68 13.84 -3.11
C LEU A 259 4.44 13.65 -2.23
N LEU A 260 3.57 12.75 -2.66
CA LEU A 260 2.36 12.40 -1.92
C LEU A 260 2.63 11.24 -0.95
N PHE A 261 2.23 11.45 0.27
CA PHE A 261 2.24 10.37 1.27
C PHE A 261 0.84 9.76 1.38
N HIS A 262 0.64 8.60 0.77
CA HIS A 262 -0.62 7.84 0.94
C HIS A 262 -0.76 7.29 2.35
N ARG A 263 0.37 7.02 3.04
CA ARG A 263 0.40 6.51 4.40
C ARG A 263 1.78 6.71 5.03
N LEU A 264 1.81 7.09 6.32
CA LEU A 264 3.02 7.23 7.13
C LEU A 264 3.18 6.13 8.18
N THR A 265 2.17 5.29 8.40
CA THR A 265 2.23 4.13 9.30
C THR A 265 1.16 3.12 8.93
N GLY A 266 1.44 1.85 9.15
CA GLY A 266 0.51 0.76 8.94
C GLY A 266 -0.44 0.57 10.13
N SER A 267 -1.54 -0.11 9.88
CA SER A 267 -2.40 -0.68 10.92
C SER A 267 -2.82 -2.08 10.47
N GLY A 268 -2.81 -3.03 11.38
CA GLY A 268 -3.28 -4.39 11.16
C GLY A 268 -4.35 -4.79 12.17
N ALA A 269 -5.06 -5.87 11.90
CA ALA A 269 -6.02 -6.40 12.86
C ALA A 269 -5.27 -6.90 14.11
N HIS A 270 -5.55 -6.31 15.26
CA HIS A 270 -4.84 -6.52 16.53
C HIS A 270 -4.78 -8.01 16.93
N GLN A 271 -5.80 -8.79 16.60
CA GLN A 271 -5.86 -10.23 16.88
C GLN A 271 -4.78 -11.07 16.17
N TYR A 272 -4.24 -10.58 15.06
CA TYR A 272 -3.17 -11.25 14.30
C TYR A 272 -1.79 -10.67 14.58
N LEU A 273 -1.67 -9.43 15.04
CA LEU A 273 -0.40 -8.76 15.28
C LEU A 273 0.29 -9.35 16.53
N LEU A 274 1.54 -9.78 16.37
CA LEU A 274 2.43 -10.24 17.43
C LEU A 274 3.42 -9.16 17.84
N ALA A 275 4.06 -8.51 16.87
CA ALA A 275 5.08 -7.48 17.06
C ALA A 275 5.16 -6.56 15.83
N PRO A 276 5.71 -5.35 15.99
CA PRO A 276 5.94 -4.70 17.27
C PRO A 276 4.63 -4.18 17.89
N ASP A 277 4.55 -4.13 19.20
CA ASP A 277 3.30 -3.79 19.91
C ASP A 277 2.85 -2.35 19.69
N TRP A 278 3.80 -1.40 19.58
CA TRP A 278 3.53 0.02 19.37
C TRP A 278 2.73 0.31 18.07
N VAL A 279 2.74 -0.57 17.09
CA VAL A 279 1.95 -0.41 15.84
C VAL A 279 0.45 -0.32 16.10
N LYS A 280 -0.04 -0.85 17.21
CA LYS A 280 -1.45 -0.76 17.66
C LYS A 280 -1.86 0.68 18.00
N HIS A 281 -0.90 1.54 18.28
CA HIS A 281 -1.09 2.91 18.77
C HIS A 281 -0.82 3.96 17.68
N LYS A 282 -1.62 3.91 16.61
CA LYS A 282 -1.44 4.78 15.42
C LYS A 282 -1.28 6.26 15.75
N TRP A 283 -2.04 6.77 16.71
CA TRP A 283 -2.01 8.19 17.04
C TRP A 283 -0.76 8.60 17.79
N ASP A 284 -0.17 7.70 18.57
CA ASP A 284 1.11 7.93 19.27
C ASP A 284 2.25 8.01 18.25
N ILE A 285 2.24 7.13 17.25
CA ILE A 285 3.21 7.15 16.15
C ILE A 285 3.12 8.49 15.39
N LEU A 286 1.91 8.88 14.98
CA LEU A 286 1.72 10.13 14.26
C LEU A 286 2.07 11.36 15.12
N GLY A 287 1.81 11.28 16.43
CA GLY A 287 2.21 12.29 17.42
C GLY A 287 3.73 12.44 17.51
N ALA A 288 4.44 11.32 17.58
CA ALA A 288 5.90 11.29 17.63
C ALA A 288 6.53 11.81 16.32
N ILE A 289 5.99 11.42 15.17
CA ILE A 289 6.43 11.97 13.85
C ILE A 289 6.21 13.48 13.83
N TYR A 290 5.05 13.98 14.28
CA TYR A 290 4.78 15.41 14.34
C TYR A 290 5.78 16.14 15.25
N ALA A 291 6.04 15.61 16.45
CA ALA A 291 7.02 16.17 17.38
C ALA A 291 8.43 16.25 16.76
N GLY A 292 8.87 15.19 16.07
CA GLY A 292 10.15 15.17 15.36
C GLY A 292 10.24 16.16 14.19
N LEU A 293 9.11 16.58 13.60
CA LEU A 293 9.07 17.59 12.55
C LEU A 293 9.06 19.03 13.09
N VAL A 294 8.49 19.25 14.28
CA VAL A 294 8.37 20.58 14.90
C VAL A 294 9.63 20.99 15.64
N ASN A 295 10.32 20.04 16.28
CA ASN A 295 11.48 20.31 17.16
C ASN A 295 12.81 20.48 16.39
N HIS A 296 12.76 20.57 15.10
CA HIS A 296 13.87 20.79 14.18
C HIS A 296 13.52 21.80 13.08
#